data_f6a47034749c68130c592ad4a2898e5a
#
_entry.id   f6a47034749c68130c592ad4a2898e5a
#
_cell.length_a   1.000
_cell.length_b   1.000
_cell.length_c   1.000
_cell.angle_alpha   90.00
_cell.angle_beta   90.00
_cell.angle_gamma   90.00
#
_symmetry.space_group_name_H-M   'P 1'
#
loop_
_entity.id
_entity.type
_entity.pdbx_description
1 polymer ?
#
loop_
_entity_poly.entity_id
_entity_poly.type
_entity_poly.pdbx_seq_one_letter_code
_entity_poly.pdbx_strand_id
1 'polypeptide(L)'
;MKKVVFCEIAWMKYYSGVSEDDQPVNGGKYVKENKEGGEIYNFAPYNHQCYGYVMHRGEELHIERYDKILRDFDEVRDMTVVWVASDGKSSKIVGWYEHATMYRFWQQFYDSLYCGDWRNSYNFVAEEKDCYLIDEKDRSFVVPRAPLAGKGKGMGQSQVWYADSEYAQEEIIPKVIAYLESMKEKCISIYDTIETLSECAPDHGETAEELMDQCVNEFSDGTGDLLKSFAYANLAVEKDDCMETRELRGDLYSEIGWYNEAEEEYKTALHQEENLNIMEKLMYIELMMGQTFLAIELGETIRQHKNDENNNWDLTSGNLVFAYIGENEFDKAAFLIAECEKDGDREYGWIEEAKMVLAECRQNIKKK
;
A
#
# COMPACT_ATOMS: atom_id res chain seq x y z
N MET A 1 1.89 28.71 -11.30
CA MET A 1 1.75 28.46 -9.84
C MET A 1 2.44 27.14 -9.55
N LYS A 2 3.24 27.06 -8.48
CA LYS A 2 3.79 25.77 -8.04
C LYS A 2 2.66 24.93 -7.47
N LYS A 3 2.62 23.67 -7.86
CA LYS A 3 1.59 22.71 -7.45
C LYS A 3 2.00 22.06 -6.11
N VAL A 4 1.75 22.79 -5.01
CA VAL A 4 2.04 22.33 -3.65
C VAL A 4 0.76 22.30 -2.85
N VAL A 5 0.48 21.19 -2.18
CA VAL A 5 -0.64 21.05 -1.25
C VAL A 5 -0.13 20.65 0.13
N PHE A 6 -0.73 21.21 1.17
CA PHE A 6 -0.45 20.83 2.56
C PHE A 6 -1.62 20.03 3.12
N CYS A 7 -1.33 18.88 3.69
CA CYS A 7 -2.29 17.95 4.25
C CYS A 7 -2.02 17.72 5.73
N GLU A 8 -3.00 18.04 6.60
CA GLU A 8 -2.89 17.86 8.05
C GLU A 8 -3.35 16.45 8.43
N ILE A 9 -2.47 15.69 9.07
CA ILE A 9 -2.67 14.32 9.52
C ILE A 9 -2.35 14.19 11.02
N ALA A 10 -2.63 13.05 11.64
CA ALA A 10 -2.21 12.77 13.00
C ALA A 10 -0.67 12.68 13.08
N TRP A 11 -0.11 12.95 14.25
CA TRP A 11 1.33 12.80 14.48
C TRP A 11 1.65 11.33 14.73
N MET A 12 2.55 10.79 13.93
CA MET A 12 3.14 9.46 14.07
C MET A 12 4.64 9.54 13.79
N LYS A 13 5.37 8.50 14.12
CA LYS A 13 6.81 8.39 13.89
C LYS A 13 7.10 7.88 12.48
N TYR A 14 6.48 6.77 12.08
CA TYR A 14 6.79 6.04 10.85
C TYR A 14 5.67 6.03 9.80
N TYR A 15 4.40 6.14 10.21
CA TYR A 15 3.23 6.04 9.31
C TYR A 15 3.21 4.73 8.49
N SER A 16 3.64 3.64 9.11
CA SER A 16 3.66 2.29 8.51
C SER A 16 2.69 1.31 9.21
N GLY A 17 1.69 1.86 9.85
CA GLY A 17 0.73 1.13 10.68
C GLY A 17 0.83 1.55 12.15
N VAL A 18 -0.09 1.02 12.97
CA VAL A 18 -0.13 1.29 14.41
C VAL A 18 0.68 0.22 15.14
N SER A 19 1.62 0.66 15.99
CA SER A 19 2.37 -0.21 16.90
C SER A 19 2.30 0.29 18.34
N GLU A 20 2.87 -0.45 19.29
CA GLU A 20 2.98 0.00 20.69
C GLU A 20 3.75 1.32 20.80
N ASP A 21 4.77 1.49 19.95
CA ASP A 21 5.69 2.64 19.99
C ASP A 21 5.30 3.75 18.98
N ASP A 22 4.36 3.50 18.07
CA ASP A 22 3.93 4.46 17.07
C ASP A 22 2.39 4.47 16.92
N GLN A 23 1.74 5.25 17.77
CA GLN A 23 0.30 5.46 17.73
C GLN A 23 -0.03 6.86 17.26
N PRO A 24 -1.12 7.03 16.48
CA PRO A 24 -1.53 8.36 16.01
C PRO A 24 -1.97 9.23 17.19
N VAL A 25 -1.34 10.41 17.32
CA VAL A 25 -1.66 11.40 18.36
C VAL A 25 -1.99 12.75 17.73
N ASN A 26 -2.69 13.60 18.49
CA ASN A 26 -3.10 14.95 18.06
C ASN A 26 -3.90 15.01 16.75
N GLY A 27 -4.50 13.89 16.33
CA GLY A 27 -5.45 13.81 15.23
C GLY A 27 -6.84 14.32 15.60
N GLY A 28 -7.78 14.18 14.70
CA GLY A 28 -9.20 14.53 14.90
C GLY A 28 -9.87 13.70 16.00
N LYS A 29 -11.19 13.95 16.21
CA LYS A 29 -11.98 13.23 17.22
C LYS A 29 -11.95 11.71 17.00
N TYR A 30 -12.07 11.27 15.75
CA TYR A 30 -12.06 9.84 15.39
C TYR A 30 -10.74 9.16 15.83
N VAL A 31 -9.59 9.76 15.49
CA VAL A 31 -8.27 9.24 15.88
C VAL A 31 -8.11 9.16 17.40
N LYS A 32 -8.65 10.14 18.14
CA LYS A 32 -8.60 10.13 19.62
C LYS A 32 -9.42 9.00 20.23
N GLU A 33 -10.55 8.66 19.61
CA GLU A 33 -11.48 7.64 20.11
C GLU A 33 -11.07 6.22 19.70
N ASN A 34 -10.57 6.05 18.46
CA ASN A 34 -10.32 4.73 17.88
C ASN A 34 -8.82 4.37 17.84
N LYS A 35 -7.91 5.34 18.00
CA LYS A 35 -6.46 5.13 17.82
C LYS A 35 -6.06 4.68 16.40
N GLU A 36 -6.89 5.00 15.44
CA GLU A 36 -6.76 4.64 14.02
C GLU A 36 -7.12 5.83 13.14
N GLY A 37 -6.68 5.82 11.89
CA GLY A 37 -7.02 6.80 10.85
C GLY A 37 -6.49 6.31 9.52
N GLY A 38 -7.07 6.71 8.40
CA GLY A 38 -6.58 6.31 7.07
C GLY A 38 -5.14 6.76 6.79
N GLU A 39 -4.67 7.79 7.48
CA GLU A 39 -3.32 8.35 7.34
C GLU A 39 -2.20 7.52 7.97
N ILE A 40 -2.51 6.50 8.78
CA ILE A 40 -1.50 5.71 9.49
C ILE A 40 -0.56 4.93 8.57
N TYR A 41 -0.93 4.76 7.30
CA TYR A 41 -0.15 4.07 6.27
C TYR A 41 0.40 5.00 5.19
N ASN A 42 0.37 6.31 5.37
CA ASN A 42 0.79 7.26 4.34
C ASN A 42 2.24 7.06 3.87
N PHE A 43 3.09 6.45 4.67
CA PHE A 43 4.47 6.13 4.29
C PHE A 43 4.75 4.63 4.32
N ALA A 44 3.73 3.79 4.28
CA ALA A 44 3.88 2.35 4.06
C ALA A 44 3.76 2.06 2.56
N PRO A 45 4.83 1.65 1.89
CA PRO A 45 4.77 1.38 0.46
C PRO A 45 3.91 0.13 0.18
N TYR A 46 3.23 0.15 -0.95
CA TYR A 46 2.53 -0.98 -1.52
C TYR A 46 2.77 -0.96 -3.03
N ASN A 47 3.27 -2.04 -3.60
CA ASN A 47 3.68 -2.12 -5.00
C ASN A 47 4.57 -0.92 -5.41
N HIS A 48 5.61 -0.63 -4.61
CA HIS A 48 6.55 0.47 -4.78
C HIS A 48 5.93 1.87 -4.90
N GLN A 49 4.72 2.04 -4.37
CA GLN A 49 4.02 3.32 -4.32
C GLN A 49 3.53 3.60 -2.90
N CYS A 50 3.55 4.86 -2.50
CA CYS A 50 2.89 5.31 -1.29
C CYS A 50 1.54 5.92 -1.64
N TYR A 51 0.54 5.54 -0.86
CA TYR A 51 -0.85 5.96 -1.04
C TYR A 51 -1.26 6.87 0.10
N GLY A 52 -1.38 8.15 -0.21
CA GLY A 52 -1.62 9.18 0.79
C GLY A 52 -3.11 9.40 1.04
N TYR A 53 -3.49 9.32 2.30
CA TYR A 53 -4.82 9.65 2.78
C TYR A 53 -4.80 10.96 3.57
N VAL A 54 -5.79 11.80 3.33
CA VAL A 54 -6.13 12.92 4.22
C VAL A 54 -7.64 13.01 4.36
N MET A 55 -8.13 13.10 5.60
CA MET A 55 -9.53 13.41 5.82
C MET A 55 -9.81 14.84 5.36
N HIS A 56 -10.76 15.02 4.45
CA HIS A 56 -11.19 16.35 4.02
C HIS A 56 -12.72 16.49 4.12
N ARG A 57 -13.16 17.74 4.23
CA ARG A 57 -14.59 18.06 4.25
C ARG A 57 -15.11 18.17 2.82
N GLY A 58 -16.19 17.47 2.52
CA GLY A 58 -16.81 17.44 1.21
C GLY A 58 -16.50 16.14 0.47
N GLU A 59 -17.03 16.01 -0.73
CA GLU A 59 -16.93 14.80 -1.55
C GLU A 59 -15.71 14.83 -2.48
N GLU A 60 -15.08 16.00 -2.66
CA GLU A 60 -13.99 16.19 -3.62
C GLU A 60 -12.88 17.13 -3.12
N LEU A 61 -11.67 16.93 -3.65
CA LEU A 61 -10.57 17.86 -3.60
C LEU A 61 -10.61 18.82 -4.81
N HIS A 62 -10.31 20.10 -4.58
CA HIS A 62 -10.46 21.16 -5.57
C HIS A 62 -9.20 21.33 -6.42
N ILE A 63 -8.92 20.40 -7.32
CA ILE A 63 -7.72 20.41 -8.18
C ILE A 63 -7.71 21.57 -9.18
N GLU A 64 -8.89 22.11 -9.55
CA GLU A 64 -9.04 23.29 -10.41
C GLU A 64 -8.45 24.58 -9.80
N ARG A 65 -8.08 24.56 -8.52
CA ARG A 65 -7.37 25.68 -7.87
C ARG A 65 -5.96 25.88 -8.40
N TYR A 66 -5.33 24.82 -8.92
CA TYR A 66 -4.01 24.89 -9.53
C TYR A 66 -4.05 25.36 -10.98
N ASP A 67 -5.06 24.94 -11.73
CA ASP A 67 -5.33 25.40 -13.08
C ASP A 67 -6.82 25.20 -13.39
N LYS A 68 -7.46 26.24 -13.94
CA LYS A 68 -8.89 26.21 -14.29
C LYS A 68 -9.24 25.15 -15.33
N ILE A 69 -8.27 24.74 -16.15
CA ILE A 69 -8.44 23.65 -17.14
C ILE A 69 -8.74 22.33 -16.46
N LEU A 70 -8.28 22.14 -15.22
CA LEU A 70 -8.49 20.90 -14.45
C LEU A 70 -9.92 20.72 -13.94
N ARG A 71 -10.84 21.67 -14.24
CA ARG A 71 -12.23 21.56 -13.79
C ARG A 71 -12.92 20.27 -14.26
N ASP A 72 -12.59 19.84 -15.47
CA ASP A 72 -13.20 18.68 -16.12
C ASP A 72 -12.33 17.42 -16.03
N PHE A 73 -11.32 17.44 -15.14
CA PHE A 73 -10.42 16.31 -14.88
C PHE A 73 -10.60 15.77 -13.47
N ASP A 74 -10.31 14.49 -13.28
CA ASP A 74 -10.42 13.81 -11.99
C ASP A 74 -9.08 13.74 -11.25
N GLU A 75 -7.98 14.08 -11.91
CA GLU A 75 -6.64 14.07 -11.33
C GLU A 75 -5.78 15.24 -11.78
N VAL A 76 -4.75 15.54 -10.98
CA VAL A 76 -3.64 16.42 -11.33
C VAL A 76 -2.34 15.75 -10.96
N ARG A 77 -1.39 15.75 -11.89
CA ARG A 77 -0.07 15.14 -11.74
C ARG A 77 1.01 16.16 -11.44
N ASP A 78 2.17 15.65 -11.02
CA ASP A 78 3.35 16.42 -10.70
C ASP A 78 3.10 17.41 -9.55
N MET A 79 2.53 16.87 -8.47
CA MET A 79 2.24 17.57 -7.23
C MET A 79 3.36 17.37 -6.21
N THR A 80 3.63 18.41 -5.40
CA THR A 80 4.33 18.22 -4.12
C THR A 80 3.27 18.19 -3.03
N VAL A 81 3.14 17.05 -2.34
CA VAL A 81 2.22 16.87 -1.20
C VAL A 81 3.02 16.97 0.09
N VAL A 82 2.74 17.98 0.90
CA VAL A 82 3.45 18.23 2.16
C VAL A 82 2.58 17.77 3.32
N TRP A 83 3.01 16.73 3.99
CA TRP A 83 2.35 16.15 5.16
C TRP A 83 2.70 16.96 6.42
N VAL A 84 1.68 17.38 7.12
CA VAL A 84 1.80 18.25 8.30
C VAL A 84 1.10 17.62 9.48
N ALA A 85 1.76 17.55 10.62
CA ALA A 85 1.16 17.03 11.84
C ALA A 85 1.50 17.92 13.04
N SER A 86 0.68 17.84 14.09
CA SER A 86 0.87 18.63 15.32
C SER A 86 1.55 17.81 16.40
N ASP A 87 2.64 18.32 16.95
CA ASP A 87 3.30 17.79 18.16
C ASP A 87 2.58 18.19 19.47
N GLY A 88 1.41 18.79 19.37
CA GLY A 88 0.65 19.37 20.49
C GLY A 88 0.99 20.82 20.80
N LYS A 89 2.05 21.38 20.23
CA LYS A 89 2.49 22.78 20.39
C LYS A 89 2.45 23.54 19.06
N SER A 90 2.87 22.90 17.99
CA SER A 90 2.96 23.49 16.65
C SER A 90 2.68 22.45 15.56
N SER A 91 2.22 22.92 14.41
CA SER A 91 2.08 22.08 13.21
C SER A 91 3.41 22.06 12.46
N LYS A 92 3.98 20.89 12.26
CA LYS A 92 5.27 20.70 11.61
C LYS A 92 5.15 19.86 10.36
N ILE A 93 6.07 20.07 9.41
CA ILE A 93 6.22 19.15 8.28
C ILE A 93 6.80 17.83 8.83
N VAL A 94 6.13 16.73 8.55
CA VAL A 94 6.56 15.38 8.94
C VAL A 94 7.16 14.59 7.77
N GLY A 95 6.78 14.94 6.53
CA GLY A 95 7.28 14.34 5.32
C GLY A 95 6.62 14.94 4.09
N TRP A 96 6.94 14.45 2.91
CA TRP A 96 6.33 14.90 1.66
C TRP A 96 6.44 13.84 0.56
N TYR A 97 5.61 14.01 -0.48
CA TYR A 97 5.74 13.30 -1.75
C TYR A 97 6.12 14.30 -2.83
N GLU A 98 7.03 13.93 -3.72
CA GLU A 98 7.34 14.60 -4.98
C GLU A 98 6.66 13.87 -6.14
N HIS A 99 6.44 14.56 -7.24
CA HIS A 99 5.83 14.00 -8.46
C HIS A 99 4.52 13.24 -8.27
N ALA A 100 3.81 13.51 -7.17
CA ALA A 100 2.59 12.81 -6.81
C ALA A 100 1.44 13.11 -7.78
N THR A 101 0.54 12.15 -7.93
CA THR A 101 -0.79 12.34 -8.49
C THR A 101 -1.77 12.63 -7.36
N MET A 102 -2.54 13.72 -7.50
CA MET A 102 -3.63 14.08 -6.60
C MET A 102 -4.96 13.85 -7.31
N TYR A 103 -5.82 13.03 -6.72
CA TYR A 103 -7.14 12.72 -7.24
C TYR A 103 -8.20 13.66 -6.66
N ARG A 104 -9.17 14.03 -7.50
CA ARG A 104 -10.33 14.82 -7.09
C ARG A 104 -11.19 14.06 -6.09
N PHE A 105 -11.50 12.81 -6.42
CA PHE A 105 -12.33 11.94 -5.61
C PHE A 105 -11.47 10.90 -4.88
N TRP A 106 -12.00 10.34 -3.81
CA TRP A 106 -11.41 9.21 -3.12
C TRP A 106 -11.23 8.06 -4.11
N GLN A 107 -10.02 7.54 -4.17
CA GLN A 107 -9.73 6.27 -4.83
C GLN A 107 -9.84 5.17 -3.78
N GLN A 108 -10.17 3.96 -4.23
CA GLN A 108 -10.22 2.78 -3.38
C GLN A 108 -9.30 1.72 -3.96
N PHE A 109 -8.70 0.92 -3.11
CA PHE A 109 -8.07 -0.32 -3.54
C PHE A 109 -9.17 -1.30 -3.91
N TYR A 110 -9.14 -1.73 -5.15
CA TYR A 110 -10.07 -2.75 -5.66
C TYR A 110 -9.51 -4.17 -5.56
N ASP A 111 -8.40 -4.35 -4.88
CA ASP A 111 -7.85 -5.67 -4.70
C ASP A 111 -8.64 -6.40 -3.63
N SER A 112 -9.76 -6.99 -4.09
CA SER A 112 -10.74 -7.64 -3.25
C SER A 112 -10.28 -8.98 -2.72
N LEU A 113 -9.17 -9.53 -3.20
CA LEU A 113 -8.78 -10.88 -2.85
C LEU A 113 -7.82 -10.97 -1.67
N TYR A 114 -6.97 -9.95 -1.41
CA TYR A 114 -5.89 -10.08 -0.43
C TYR A 114 -5.50 -8.81 0.33
N CYS A 115 -5.93 -7.63 -0.07
CA CYS A 115 -5.71 -6.46 0.75
C CYS A 115 -6.69 -6.48 1.92
N GLY A 116 -6.21 -6.82 3.09
CA GLY A 116 -6.96 -6.56 4.31
C GLY A 116 -7.51 -5.12 4.31
N ASP A 117 -8.64 -4.90 4.95
CA ASP A 117 -9.44 -3.66 4.95
C ASP A 117 -8.69 -2.37 5.36
N TRP A 118 -7.40 -2.44 5.59
CA TRP A 118 -6.60 -1.38 6.20
C TRP A 118 -6.22 -0.21 5.28
N ARG A 119 -6.33 -0.35 3.93
CA ARG A 119 -6.07 0.72 2.96
C ARG A 119 -7.29 0.99 2.08
N ASN A 120 -8.39 1.36 2.70
CA ASN A 120 -9.68 1.44 1.98
C ASN A 120 -9.75 2.60 0.98
N SER A 121 -9.05 3.71 1.21
CA SER A 121 -9.11 4.86 0.31
C SER A 121 -7.90 5.76 0.40
N TYR A 122 -7.61 6.46 -0.72
CA TYR A 122 -6.52 7.43 -0.82
C TYR A 122 -6.89 8.59 -1.75
N ASN A 123 -6.18 9.70 -1.64
CA ASN A 123 -6.31 10.86 -2.53
C ASN A 123 -5.02 11.17 -3.28
N PHE A 124 -3.91 10.60 -2.86
CA PHE A 124 -2.59 10.85 -3.42
C PHE A 124 -1.87 9.54 -3.68
N VAL A 125 -1.08 9.51 -4.74
CA VAL A 125 -0.16 8.41 -5.00
C VAL A 125 1.17 8.97 -5.51
N ALA A 126 2.27 8.41 -5.06
CA ALA A 126 3.61 8.72 -5.57
C ALA A 126 4.48 7.47 -5.54
N GLU A 127 5.49 7.43 -6.42
CA GLU A 127 6.52 6.38 -6.36
C GLU A 127 7.22 6.43 -5.01
N GLU A 128 7.54 5.29 -4.45
CA GLU A 128 8.19 5.16 -3.14
C GLU A 128 9.46 6.01 -3.03
N LYS A 129 10.30 6.00 -4.08
CA LYS A 129 11.53 6.80 -4.16
C LYS A 129 11.32 8.32 -4.11
N ASP A 130 10.11 8.78 -4.37
CA ASP A 130 9.70 10.19 -4.35
C ASP A 130 8.95 10.54 -3.05
N CYS A 131 8.91 9.63 -2.08
CA CYS A 131 8.29 9.78 -0.78
C CYS A 131 9.36 9.92 0.32
N TYR A 132 9.26 10.97 1.10
CA TYR A 132 10.28 11.37 2.08
C TYR A 132 9.65 11.55 3.45
N LEU A 133 10.02 10.71 4.42
CA LEU A 133 9.60 10.82 5.81
C LEU A 133 10.74 11.38 6.65
N ILE A 134 10.52 12.51 7.32
CA ILE A 134 11.52 13.14 8.18
C ILE A 134 11.56 12.40 9.52
N ASP A 135 12.76 12.01 9.96
CA ASP A 135 12.95 11.45 11.30
C ASP A 135 12.34 12.40 12.36
N GLU A 136 11.63 11.86 13.33
CA GLU A 136 10.89 12.63 14.33
C GLU A 136 11.75 13.71 15.02
N LYS A 137 13.02 13.41 15.33
CA LYS A 137 13.98 14.33 15.97
C LYS A 137 14.35 15.54 15.10
N ASP A 138 14.22 15.42 13.77
CA ASP A 138 14.63 16.43 12.78
C ASP A 138 13.47 17.30 12.27
N ARG A 139 12.21 17.00 12.67
CA ARG A 139 11.00 17.74 12.28
C ARG A 139 10.98 19.14 12.90
N SER A 140 11.48 20.12 12.16
CA SER A 140 11.70 21.48 12.71
C SER A 140 10.90 22.58 12.02
N PHE A 141 10.46 22.40 10.78
CA PHE A 141 9.73 23.45 10.05
C PHE A 141 8.30 23.59 10.57
N VAL A 142 7.99 24.76 11.14
CA VAL A 142 6.65 25.08 11.64
C VAL A 142 5.82 25.70 10.50
N VAL A 143 4.74 25.05 10.13
CA VAL A 143 3.79 25.56 9.14
C VAL A 143 2.91 26.62 9.78
N PRO A 144 2.81 27.83 9.19
CA PRO A 144 1.99 28.90 9.77
C PRO A 144 0.50 28.52 9.78
N ARG A 145 -0.20 28.92 10.83
CA ARG A 145 -1.65 28.72 10.99
C ARG A 145 -2.39 30.03 10.70
N ALA A 146 -3.42 29.95 9.85
CA ALA A 146 -4.20 31.12 9.41
C ALA A 146 -4.80 31.97 10.55
N PRO A 147 -5.25 31.42 11.70
CA PRO A 147 -5.72 32.21 12.82
C PRO A 147 -4.67 33.20 13.38
N LEU A 148 -3.39 32.91 13.25
CA LEU A 148 -2.29 33.73 13.71
C LEU A 148 -1.65 34.55 12.57
N ALA A 149 -1.47 33.92 11.40
CA ALA A 149 -0.78 34.56 10.27
C ALA A 149 -1.70 35.40 9.37
N GLY A 150 -3.01 35.17 9.44
CA GLY A 150 -4.01 35.79 8.58
C GLY A 150 -4.52 34.88 7.45
N LYS A 151 -5.68 35.19 6.90
CA LYS A 151 -6.32 34.39 5.84
C LYS A 151 -5.40 34.29 4.60
N GLY A 152 -5.21 33.07 4.09
CA GLY A 152 -4.36 32.79 2.93
C GLY A 152 -2.85 32.72 3.24
N LYS A 153 -2.45 32.97 4.50
CA LYS A 153 -1.03 32.98 4.92
C LYS A 153 -0.61 31.75 5.75
N GLY A 154 -1.43 30.72 5.76
CA GLY A 154 -1.17 29.49 6.49
C GLY A 154 -2.37 28.55 6.47
N MET A 155 -2.20 27.38 7.07
CA MET A 155 -3.26 26.37 7.20
C MET A 155 -4.41 26.89 8.07
N GLY A 156 -5.65 26.69 7.60
CA GLY A 156 -6.88 27.07 8.29
C GLY A 156 -7.40 25.94 9.20
N GLN A 157 -8.73 25.81 9.22
CA GLN A 157 -9.43 24.71 9.91
C GLN A 157 -9.64 23.48 9.03
N SER A 158 -9.40 23.62 7.71
CA SER A 158 -9.42 22.48 6.79
C SER A 158 -8.14 21.70 6.91
N GLN A 159 -8.23 20.39 6.81
CA GLN A 159 -7.07 19.51 6.77
C GLN A 159 -6.25 19.68 5.49
N VAL A 160 -6.83 20.25 4.43
CA VAL A 160 -6.15 20.50 3.16
C VAL A 160 -6.01 22.01 2.94
N TRP A 161 -4.79 22.45 2.65
CA TRP A 161 -4.46 23.84 2.28
C TRP A 161 -3.75 23.85 0.94
N TYR A 162 -4.39 24.44 -0.07
CA TYR A 162 -3.88 24.49 -1.45
C TYR A 162 -2.75 25.51 -1.66
N ALA A 163 -2.49 26.36 -0.68
CA ALA A 163 -1.46 27.40 -0.70
C ALA A 163 -1.45 28.26 -1.99
N ASP A 164 -2.62 28.53 -2.55
CA ASP A 164 -2.85 29.21 -3.83
C ASP A 164 -2.90 30.73 -3.76
N SER A 165 -2.80 31.31 -2.55
CA SER A 165 -2.70 32.77 -2.41
C SER A 165 -1.35 33.26 -2.89
N GLU A 166 -1.29 34.50 -3.42
CA GLU A 166 -0.05 35.16 -3.83
C GLU A 166 1.00 35.13 -2.72
N TYR A 167 0.63 35.47 -1.50
CA TYR A 167 1.54 35.37 -0.34
C TYR A 167 2.08 33.98 -0.10
N ALA A 168 1.23 32.96 -0.21
CA ALA A 168 1.70 31.57 -0.03
C ALA A 168 2.69 31.19 -1.12
N GLN A 169 2.42 31.56 -2.37
CA GLN A 169 3.27 31.25 -3.52
C GLN A 169 4.62 31.98 -3.48
N GLU A 170 4.66 33.21 -3.00
CA GLU A 170 5.85 34.05 -2.99
C GLU A 170 6.67 33.92 -1.70
N GLU A 171 6.02 33.74 -0.55
CA GLU A 171 6.67 33.81 0.74
C GLU A 171 6.76 32.46 1.49
N ILE A 172 5.81 31.55 1.29
CA ILE A 172 5.78 30.30 2.05
C ILE A 172 6.41 29.16 1.25
N ILE A 173 5.90 28.93 0.04
CA ILE A 173 6.34 27.79 -0.79
C ILE A 173 7.84 27.79 -1.08
N PRO A 174 8.52 28.92 -1.40
CA PRO A 174 9.96 28.92 -1.59
C PRO A 174 10.73 28.46 -0.34
N LYS A 175 10.29 28.87 0.85
CA LYS A 175 10.92 28.46 2.11
C LYS A 175 10.68 26.98 2.41
N VAL A 176 9.48 26.51 2.12
CA VAL A 176 9.13 25.08 2.25
C VAL A 176 10.01 24.24 1.32
N ILE A 177 10.05 24.57 0.03
CA ILE A 177 10.87 23.81 -0.94
C ILE A 177 12.35 23.80 -0.53
N ALA A 178 12.90 24.96 -0.13
CA ALA A 178 14.28 25.01 0.36
C ALA A 178 14.50 24.12 1.60
N TYR A 179 13.52 24.07 2.50
CA TYR A 179 13.56 23.16 3.64
C TYR A 179 13.50 21.70 3.21
N LEU A 180 12.55 21.31 2.35
CA LEU A 180 12.43 19.94 1.85
C LEU A 180 13.73 19.45 1.21
N GLU A 181 14.31 20.24 0.31
CA GLU A 181 15.60 19.93 -0.31
C GLU A 181 16.73 19.74 0.73
N SER A 182 16.76 20.55 1.79
CA SER A 182 17.75 20.43 2.86
C SER A 182 17.57 19.21 3.75
N MET A 183 16.39 18.58 3.68
CA MET A 183 16.03 17.46 4.54
C MET A 183 16.15 16.10 3.83
N LYS A 184 16.33 16.05 2.50
CA LYS A 184 16.37 14.77 1.74
C LYS A 184 17.34 13.75 2.33
N GLU A 185 18.55 14.17 2.68
CA GLU A 185 19.59 13.30 3.28
C GLU A 185 19.29 12.91 4.75
N LYS A 186 18.26 13.50 5.37
CA LYS A 186 17.86 13.24 6.76
C LYS A 186 16.52 12.52 6.84
N CYS A 187 15.93 12.21 5.70
CA CYS A 187 14.74 11.40 5.65
C CYS A 187 15.08 9.96 5.89
N ILE A 188 14.14 9.29 6.55
CA ILE A 188 14.15 7.84 6.64
C ILE A 188 13.73 7.36 5.24
N SER A 189 14.57 6.63 4.55
CA SER A 189 14.12 5.85 3.40
C SER A 189 13.18 4.79 3.92
N ILE A 190 12.00 4.70 3.32
CA ILE A 190 11.02 3.68 3.73
C ILE A 190 11.57 2.29 3.39
N TYR A 191 12.26 2.17 2.26
CA TYR A 191 12.98 0.97 1.88
C TYR A 191 14.09 0.64 2.87
N ASP A 192 15.00 1.59 3.13
CA ASP A 192 16.06 1.43 4.13
C ASP A 192 15.47 1.17 5.54
N THR A 193 14.25 1.63 5.82
CA THR A 193 13.61 1.40 7.12
C THR A 193 13.19 -0.06 7.26
N ILE A 194 12.59 -0.66 6.24
CA ILE A 194 12.25 -2.09 6.27
C ILE A 194 13.54 -2.93 6.31
N GLU A 195 14.53 -2.64 5.46
CA GLU A 195 15.80 -3.37 5.47
C GLU A 195 16.60 -3.12 6.75
N THR A 196 16.87 -1.85 7.10
CA THR A 196 17.77 -1.49 8.22
C THR A 196 17.16 -1.80 9.59
N LEU A 197 15.87 -1.60 9.79
CA LEU A 197 15.22 -1.93 11.06
C LEU A 197 14.90 -3.41 11.17
N SER A 198 14.70 -4.10 10.06
CA SER A 198 14.56 -5.56 10.06
C SER A 198 15.89 -6.28 10.32
N GLU A 199 17.04 -5.67 10.00
CA GLU A 199 18.37 -6.17 10.39
C GLU A 199 18.66 -6.02 11.88
N CYS A 200 17.89 -5.22 12.61
CA CYS A 200 18.14 -4.87 14.01
C CYS A 200 17.31 -5.65 15.04
N ALA A 201 16.67 -6.78 14.66
CA ALA A 201 16.02 -7.62 15.66
C ALA A 201 17.01 -8.15 16.68
N PRO A 202 16.79 -7.92 17.98
CA PRO A 202 17.67 -8.47 18.99
C PRO A 202 17.52 -10.00 19.03
N ASP A 203 18.60 -10.72 18.70
CA ASP A 203 18.64 -12.18 18.88
C ASP A 203 18.80 -12.51 20.36
N HIS A 204 17.76 -13.03 20.98
CA HIS A 204 17.75 -13.49 22.37
C HIS A 204 17.95 -15.01 22.47
N GLY A 205 18.29 -15.67 21.36
CA GLY A 205 18.52 -17.11 21.29
C GLY A 205 17.29 -17.92 20.93
N GLU A 206 16.27 -17.26 20.34
CA GLU A 206 15.07 -17.91 19.82
C GLU A 206 15.40 -18.85 18.66
N THR A 207 14.58 -19.88 18.50
CA THR A 207 14.59 -20.75 17.33
C THR A 207 13.89 -20.08 16.14
N ALA A 208 14.11 -20.60 14.92
CA ALA A 208 13.40 -20.11 13.74
C ALA A 208 11.87 -20.23 13.90
N GLU A 209 11.36 -21.33 14.47
CA GLU A 209 9.94 -21.55 14.74
C GLU A 209 9.36 -20.50 15.71
N GLU A 210 10.06 -20.19 16.81
CA GLU A 210 9.63 -19.17 17.76
C GLU A 210 9.61 -17.77 17.15
N LEU A 211 10.55 -17.48 16.25
CA LEU A 211 10.61 -16.21 15.51
C LEU A 211 9.48 -16.11 14.47
N MET A 212 9.13 -17.22 13.80
CA MET A 212 7.98 -17.27 12.90
C MET A 212 6.67 -17.01 13.65
N ASP A 213 6.49 -17.61 14.83
CA ASP A 213 5.33 -17.35 15.68
C ASP A 213 5.24 -15.88 16.12
N GLN A 214 6.37 -15.29 16.47
CA GLN A 214 6.43 -13.87 16.83
C GLN A 214 6.10 -12.98 15.63
N CYS A 215 6.62 -13.28 14.45
CA CYS A 215 6.30 -12.58 13.22
C CYS A 215 4.80 -12.59 12.94
N VAL A 216 4.17 -13.76 12.97
CA VAL A 216 2.73 -13.92 12.73
C VAL A 216 1.90 -13.16 13.79
N ASN A 217 2.30 -13.23 15.06
CA ASN A 217 1.59 -12.53 16.14
C ASN A 217 1.67 -11.00 16.01
N GLU A 218 2.82 -10.45 15.57
CA GLU A 218 2.97 -9.00 15.35
C GLU A 218 2.15 -8.53 14.15
N PHE A 219 1.95 -9.38 13.13
CA PHE A 219 1.27 -9.01 11.89
C PHE A 219 -0.17 -9.53 11.82
N SER A 220 -0.66 -10.24 12.85
CA SER A 220 -2.03 -10.74 12.89
C SER A 220 -3.02 -9.58 12.75
N ASP A 221 -3.98 -9.72 11.84
CA ASP A 221 -5.03 -8.74 11.52
C ASP A 221 -4.63 -7.55 10.62
N GLY A 222 -3.41 -7.54 10.03
CA GLY A 222 -2.97 -6.48 9.13
C GLY A 222 -2.79 -5.10 9.78
N THR A 223 -2.78 -5.04 11.12
CA THR A 223 -2.67 -3.80 11.90
C THR A 223 -1.43 -3.74 12.78
N GLY A 224 -0.59 -4.78 12.73
CA GLY A 224 0.58 -4.93 13.57
C GLY A 224 1.81 -4.14 13.11
N ASP A 225 2.90 -4.32 13.84
CA ASP A 225 4.19 -3.68 13.53
C ASP A 225 4.90 -4.41 12.38
N LEU A 226 4.69 -3.91 11.16
CA LEU A 226 5.30 -4.47 9.95
C LEU A 226 6.83 -4.55 10.03
N LEU A 227 7.49 -3.52 10.59
CA LEU A 227 8.95 -3.49 10.70
C LEU A 227 9.46 -4.60 11.63
N LYS A 228 8.75 -4.82 12.72
CA LYS A 228 9.05 -5.88 13.68
C LYS A 228 8.82 -7.26 13.08
N SER A 229 7.75 -7.41 12.30
CA SER A 229 7.45 -8.65 11.58
C SER A 229 8.56 -9.01 10.59
N PHE A 230 9.03 -8.05 9.79
CA PHE A 230 10.19 -8.24 8.91
C PHE A 230 11.47 -8.58 9.68
N ALA A 231 11.69 -7.92 10.83
CA ALA A 231 12.85 -8.21 11.68
C ALA A 231 12.86 -9.67 12.14
N TYR A 232 11.73 -10.17 12.60
CA TYR A 232 11.58 -11.58 12.99
C TYR A 232 11.71 -12.55 11.81
N ALA A 233 11.10 -12.25 10.67
CA ALA A 233 11.18 -13.09 9.48
C ALA A 233 12.62 -13.18 8.94
N ASN A 234 13.36 -12.08 8.88
CA ASN A 234 14.76 -12.06 8.47
C ASN A 234 15.64 -12.89 9.42
N LEU A 235 15.46 -12.71 10.73
CA LEU A 235 16.20 -13.48 11.72
C LEU A 235 15.84 -14.98 11.66
N ALA A 236 14.57 -15.33 11.39
CA ALA A 236 14.16 -16.71 11.19
C ALA A 236 14.88 -17.36 10.01
N VAL A 237 14.97 -16.66 8.86
CA VAL A 237 15.73 -17.15 7.69
C VAL A 237 17.22 -17.27 7.98
N GLU A 238 17.81 -16.36 8.76
CA GLU A 238 19.23 -16.49 9.19
C GLU A 238 19.47 -17.70 10.08
N LYS A 239 18.51 -18.04 10.95
CA LYS A 239 18.60 -19.20 11.86
C LYS A 239 18.42 -20.51 11.12
N ASP A 240 17.47 -20.57 10.21
CA ASP A 240 17.15 -21.75 9.41
C ASP A 240 16.57 -21.31 8.06
N ASP A 241 17.38 -21.38 7.01
CA ASP A 241 16.96 -21.10 5.63
C ASP A 241 16.21 -22.30 5.07
N CYS A 242 14.93 -22.42 5.42
CA CYS A 242 14.04 -23.48 4.99
C CYS A 242 12.83 -22.96 4.22
N MET A 243 12.05 -23.86 3.65
CA MET A 243 10.86 -23.53 2.87
C MET A 243 9.89 -22.63 3.65
N GLU A 244 9.63 -22.96 4.90
CA GLU A 244 8.67 -22.28 5.77
C GLU A 244 9.09 -20.85 6.11
N THR A 245 10.38 -20.65 6.42
CA THR A 245 10.90 -19.30 6.73
C THR A 245 10.93 -18.40 5.50
N ARG A 246 11.22 -18.97 4.33
CA ARG A 246 11.15 -18.29 3.04
C ARG A 246 9.71 -17.96 2.65
N GLU A 247 8.78 -18.89 2.84
CA GLU A 247 7.35 -18.67 2.61
C GLU A 247 6.84 -17.51 3.45
N LEU A 248 7.11 -17.50 4.76
CA LEU A 248 6.68 -16.44 5.67
C LEU A 248 7.19 -15.06 5.24
N ARG A 249 8.47 -14.96 4.86
CA ARG A 249 9.03 -13.70 4.39
C ARG A 249 8.45 -13.27 3.05
N GLY A 250 8.18 -14.21 2.16
CA GLY A 250 7.46 -13.98 0.92
C GLY A 250 6.03 -13.46 1.15
N ASP A 251 5.34 -13.99 2.16
CA ASP A 251 4.02 -13.51 2.56
C ASP A 251 4.06 -12.04 3.00
N LEU A 252 5.05 -11.63 3.81
CA LEU A 252 5.22 -10.23 4.20
C LEU A 252 5.47 -9.31 3.00
N TYR A 253 6.34 -9.71 2.08
CA TYR A 253 6.57 -8.95 0.85
C TYR A 253 5.31 -8.85 -0.01
N SER A 254 4.54 -9.93 -0.13
CA SER A 254 3.25 -9.95 -0.83
C SER A 254 2.26 -8.98 -0.21
N GLU A 255 2.17 -8.94 1.12
CA GLU A 255 1.25 -8.05 1.85
C GLU A 255 1.54 -6.56 1.61
N ILE A 256 2.78 -6.19 1.42
CA ILE A 256 3.16 -4.80 1.10
C ILE A 256 3.23 -4.52 -0.41
N GLY A 257 2.87 -5.53 -1.26
CA GLY A 257 2.89 -5.41 -2.71
C GLY A 257 4.29 -5.40 -3.33
N TRP A 258 5.31 -5.85 -2.61
CA TRP A 258 6.67 -6.02 -3.14
C TRP A 258 6.77 -7.37 -3.83
N TYR A 259 6.08 -7.45 -4.97
CA TYR A 259 5.86 -8.72 -5.66
C TYR A 259 7.11 -9.34 -6.25
N ASN A 260 8.12 -8.54 -6.65
CA ASN A 260 9.39 -9.08 -7.13
C ASN A 260 10.14 -9.81 -6.01
N GLU A 261 10.17 -9.21 -4.82
CA GLU A 261 10.80 -9.79 -3.64
C GLU A 261 10.05 -11.03 -3.15
N ALA A 262 8.70 -10.98 -3.15
CA ALA A 262 7.86 -12.13 -2.84
C ALA A 262 8.09 -13.29 -3.83
N GLU A 263 8.20 -12.99 -5.13
CA GLU A 263 8.49 -13.96 -6.18
C GLU A 263 9.81 -14.68 -5.92
N GLU A 264 10.88 -13.95 -5.57
CA GLU A 264 12.19 -14.53 -5.26
C GLU A 264 12.14 -15.46 -4.06
N GLU A 265 11.43 -15.06 -2.99
CA GLU A 265 11.26 -15.88 -1.79
C GLU A 265 10.49 -17.17 -2.09
N TYR A 266 9.34 -17.08 -2.78
CA TYR A 266 8.55 -18.26 -3.12
C TYR A 266 9.28 -19.20 -4.09
N LYS A 267 9.99 -18.66 -5.08
CA LYS A 267 10.83 -19.50 -5.96
C LYS A 267 11.94 -20.20 -5.20
N THR A 268 12.57 -19.52 -4.24
CA THR A 268 13.61 -20.10 -3.39
C THR A 268 13.01 -21.20 -2.51
N ALA A 269 11.86 -20.99 -1.91
CA ALA A 269 11.15 -21.99 -1.13
C ALA A 269 10.80 -23.24 -1.97
N LEU A 270 10.26 -23.05 -3.18
CA LEU A 270 9.92 -24.14 -4.10
C LEU A 270 11.13 -24.89 -4.65
N HIS A 271 12.31 -24.28 -4.67
CA HIS A 271 13.56 -25.01 -4.99
C HIS A 271 14.00 -25.96 -3.88
N GLN A 272 13.59 -25.71 -2.65
CA GLN A 272 13.91 -26.59 -1.53
C GLN A 272 12.92 -27.76 -1.43
N GLU A 273 11.62 -27.45 -1.58
CA GLU A 273 10.56 -28.46 -1.55
C GLU A 273 9.37 -28.02 -2.41
N GLU A 274 8.78 -28.99 -3.14
CA GLU A 274 7.59 -28.76 -3.94
C GLU A 274 6.35 -28.62 -3.01
N ASN A 275 5.66 -27.48 -3.09
CA ASN A 275 4.51 -27.18 -2.24
C ASN A 275 3.41 -26.46 -3.03
N LEU A 276 2.20 -27.03 -3.04
CA LEU A 276 1.08 -26.49 -3.81
C LEU A 276 0.59 -25.14 -3.29
N ASN A 277 0.66 -24.90 -1.97
CA ASN A 277 0.24 -23.61 -1.40
C ASN A 277 1.21 -22.50 -1.82
N ILE A 278 2.51 -22.78 -1.84
CA ILE A 278 3.51 -21.80 -2.29
C ILE A 278 3.40 -21.59 -3.81
N MET A 279 3.09 -22.62 -4.60
CA MET A 279 2.80 -22.45 -6.03
C MET A 279 1.58 -21.57 -6.25
N GLU A 280 0.54 -21.68 -5.42
CA GLU A 280 -0.65 -20.83 -5.48
C GLU A 280 -0.31 -19.37 -5.16
N LYS A 281 0.46 -19.13 -4.10
CA LYS A 281 0.95 -17.80 -3.74
C LYS A 281 1.80 -17.18 -4.87
N LEU A 282 2.70 -17.97 -5.45
CA LEU A 282 3.49 -17.54 -6.60
C LEU A 282 2.61 -17.23 -7.82
N MET A 283 1.61 -18.06 -8.11
CA MET A 283 0.64 -17.82 -9.17
C MET A 283 -0.09 -16.47 -8.99
N TYR A 284 -0.50 -16.17 -7.76
CA TYR A 284 -1.10 -14.88 -7.44
C TYR A 284 -0.13 -13.72 -7.70
N ILE A 285 1.14 -13.83 -7.26
CA ILE A 285 2.17 -12.81 -7.50
C ILE A 285 2.39 -12.58 -9.00
N GLU A 286 2.50 -13.64 -9.79
CA GLU A 286 2.66 -13.56 -11.25
C GLU A 286 1.45 -12.84 -11.90
N LEU A 287 0.24 -13.11 -11.42
CA LEU A 287 -0.97 -12.45 -11.87
C LEU A 287 -0.96 -10.95 -11.54
N MET A 288 -0.58 -10.58 -10.32
CA MET A 288 -0.48 -9.19 -9.88
C MET A 288 0.59 -8.41 -10.65
N MET A 289 1.68 -9.04 -11.04
CA MET A 289 2.70 -8.45 -11.90
C MET A 289 2.29 -8.40 -13.39
N GLY A 290 1.11 -8.92 -13.74
CA GLY A 290 0.63 -9.00 -15.12
C GLY A 290 1.33 -10.09 -15.94
N GLN A 291 2.04 -11.00 -15.32
CA GLN A 291 2.70 -12.14 -15.95
C GLN A 291 1.71 -13.31 -16.11
N THR A 292 0.60 -13.04 -16.74
CA THR A 292 -0.56 -13.94 -16.86
C THR A 292 -0.23 -15.29 -17.46
N PHE A 293 0.76 -15.36 -18.35
CA PHE A 293 1.21 -16.64 -18.92
C PHE A 293 1.83 -17.56 -17.85
N LEU A 294 2.70 -17.03 -16.98
CA LEU A 294 3.32 -17.78 -15.89
C LEU A 294 2.27 -18.22 -14.86
N ALA A 295 1.32 -17.32 -14.55
CA ALA A 295 0.19 -17.65 -13.69
C ALA A 295 -0.64 -18.82 -14.24
N ILE A 296 -0.86 -18.88 -15.57
CA ILE A 296 -1.54 -20.00 -16.22
C ILE A 296 -0.74 -21.29 -16.07
N GLU A 297 0.57 -21.29 -16.29
CA GLU A 297 1.41 -22.50 -16.16
C GLU A 297 1.33 -23.07 -14.73
N LEU A 298 1.45 -22.22 -13.73
CA LEU A 298 1.31 -22.60 -12.32
C LEU A 298 -0.09 -23.15 -12.02
N GLY A 299 -1.14 -22.40 -12.41
CA GLY A 299 -2.53 -22.80 -12.17
C GLY A 299 -2.91 -24.12 -12.83
N GLU A 300 -2.43 -24.39 -14.06
CA GLU A 300 -2.64 -25.67 -14.71
C GLU A 300 -1.87 -26.81 -14.03
N THR A 301 -0.72 -26.54 -13.45
CA THR A 301 0.02 -27.51 -12.64
C THR A 301 -0.76 -27.86 -11.37
N ILE A 302 -1.21 -26.84 -10.63
CA ILE A 302 -2.01 -27.02 -9.42
C ILE A 302 -3.34 -27.74 -9.73
N ARG A 303 -3.96 -27.46 -10.88
CA ARG A 303 -5.20 -28.09 -11.33
C ARG A 303 -5.09 -29.63 -11.43
N GLN A 304 -3.92 -30.16 -11.74
CA GLN A 304 -3.72 -31.62 -11.77
C GLN A 304 -3.89 -32.24 -10.39
N HIS A 305 -3.76 -31.46 -9.34
CA HIS A 305 -3.88 -31.81 -7.93
C HIS A 305 -5.13 -31.25 -7.26
N LYS A 306 -6.15 -30.86 -8.01
CA LYS A 306 -7.36 -30.17 -7.51
C LYS A 306 -8.15 -30.92 -6.44
N ASN A 307 -7.95 -32.23 -6.31
CA ASN A 307 -8.59 -33.07 -5.30
C ASN A 307 -7.70 -33.35 -4.10
N ASP A 308 -6.52 -32.78 -4.03
CA ASP A 308 -5.63 -32.91 -2.88
C ASP A 308 -6.20 -32.10 -1.71
N GLU A 309 -6.16 -32.67 -0.49
CA GLU A 309 -6.71 -32.01 0.70
C GLU A 309 -6.00 -30.67 1.03
N ASN A 310 -4.76 -30.54 0.57
CA ASN A 310 -3.93 -29.33 0.79
C ASN A 310 -4.06 -28.31 -0.35
N ASN A 311 -4.92 -28.54 -1.35
CA ASN A 311 -5.10 -27.64 -2.47
C ASN A 311 -6.31 -26.72 -2.23
N ASN A 312 -6.07 -25.41 -2.17
CA ASN A 312 -7.11 -24.40 -2.16
C ASN A 312 -7.65 -24.15 -3.58
N TRP A 313 -8.32 -25.17 -4.15
CA TRP A 313 -8.80 -25.12 -5.52
C TRP A 313 -9.79 -23.98 -5.79
N ASP A 314 -10.53 -23.53 -4.80
CA ASP A 314 -11.44 -22.38 -4.96
C ASP A 314 -10.64 -21.13 -5.39
N LEU A 315 -9.62 -20.77 -4.65
CA LEU A 315 -8.78 -19.62 -4.92
C LEU A 315 -7.97 -19.78 -6.20
N THR A 316 -7.31 -20.93 -6.37
CA THR A 316 -6.52 -21.24 -7.58
C THR A 316 -7.37 -21.17 -8.84
N SER A 317 -8.59 -21.70 -8.82
CA SER A 317 -9.48 -21.68 -10.00
C SER A 317 -9.93 -20.27 -10.36
N GLY A 318 -10.17 -19.41 -9.36
CA GLY A 318 -10.46 -18.00 -9.56
C GLY A 318 -9.31 -17.26 -10.24
N ASN A 319 -8.12 -17.38 -9.68
CA ASN A 319 -6.91 -16.79 -10.24
C ASN A 319 -6.64 -17.29 -11.68
N LEU A 320 -6.83 -18.58 -11.94
CA LEU A 320 -6.65 -19.16 -13.27
C LEU A 320 -7.68 -18.62 -14.29
N VAL A 321 -8.92 -18.40 -13.89
CA VAL A 321 -9.93 -17.77 -14.73
C VAL A 321 -9.54 -16.34 -15.10
N PHE A 322 -9.09 -15.54 -14.15
CA PHE A 322 -8.64 -14.18 -14.42
C PHE A 322 -7.37 -14.15 -15.28
N ALA A 323 -6.44 -15.07 -15.08
CA ALA A 323 -5.27 -15.22 -15.94
C ALA A 323 -5.67 -15.54 -17.40
N TYR A 324 -6.60 -16.47 -17.62
CA TYR A 324 -7.14 -16.75 -18.96
C TYR A 324 -7.83 -15.54 -19.59
N ILE A 325 -8.57 -14.76 -18.81
CA ILE A 325 -9.20 -13.52 -19.32
C ILE A 325 -8.12 -12.52 -19.74
N GLY A 326 -7.05 -12.37 -18.96
CA GLY A 326 -5.91 -11.51 -19.28
C GLY A 326 -5.24 -11.88 -20.61
N GLU A 327 -5.07 -13.18 -20.88
CA GLU A 327 -4.52 -13.68 -22.15
C GLU A 327 -5.54 -13.76 -23.29
N ASN A 328 -6.77 -13.28 -23.08
CA ASN A 328 -7.89 -13.39 -24.05
C ASN A 328 -8.30 -14.85 -24.38
N GLU A 329 -7.97 -15.80 -23.52
CA GLU A 329 -8.35 -17.21 -23.64
C GLU A 329 -9.78 -17.43 -23.10
N PHE A 330 -10.74 -16.64 -23.57
CA PHE A 330 -12.10 -16.57 -23.05
C PHE A 330 -12.88 -17.89 -23.05
N ASP A 331 -12.55 -18.81 -23.94
CA ASP A 331 -13.21 -20.10 -23.98
C ASP A 331 -12.72 -21.03 -22.86
N LYS A 332 -11.44 -20.94 -22.49
CA LYS A 332 -10.90 -21.65 -21.32
C LYS A 332 -11.46 -21.07 -20.03
N ALA A 333 -11.51 -19.73 -19.91
CA ALA A 333 -12.14 -19.07 -18.77
C ALA A 333 -13.60 -19.51 -18.61
N ALA A 334 -14.41 -19.45 -19.68
CA ALA A 334 -15.80 -19.88 -19.63
C ALA A 334 -15.97 -21.36 -19.30
N PHE A 335 -15.07 -22.22 -19.81
CA PHE A 335 -15.10 -23.64 -19.51
C PHE A 335 -14.82 -23.90 -18.02
N LEU A 336 -13.80 -23.26 -17.46
CA LEU A 336 -13.44 -23.43 -16.05
C LEU A 336 -14.54 -22.88 -15.13
N ILE A 337 -15.12 -21.72 -15.43
CA ILE A 337 -16.29 -21.20 -14.70
C ILE A 337 -17.43 -22.25 -14.69
N ALA A 338 -17.75 -22.81 -15.86
CA ALA A 338 -18.83 -23.81 -15.96
C ALA A 338 -18.47 -25.15 -15.27
N GLU A 339 -17.22 -25.50 -15.14
CA GLU A 339 -16.74 -26.63 -14.35
C GLU A 339 -16.97 -26.37 -12.85
N CYS A 340 -16.56 -25.22 -12.35
CA CYS A 340 -16.73 -24.83 -10.94
C CYS A 340 -18.22 -24.68 -10.55
N GLU A 341 -19.07 -24.16 -11.44
CA GLU A 341 -20.51 -24.08 -11.19
C GLU A 341 -21.21 -25.44 -11.03
N LYS A 342 -20.64 -26.49 -11.59
CA LYS A 342 -21.17 -27.86 -11.50
C LYS A 342 -20.64 -28.62 -10.27
N ASP A 343 -19.61 -28.10 -9.64
CA ASP A 343 -19.05 -28.65 -8.43
C ASP A 343 -19.97 -28.28 -7.27
N GLY A 344 -20.82 -29.22 -6.86
CA GLY A 344 -21.80 -29.00 -5.79
C GLY A 344 -21.21 -29.11 -4.37
N ASP A 345 -19.96 -29.44 -4.25
CA ASP A 345 -19.27 -29.67 -2.98
C ASP A 345 -18.52 -28.42 -2.47
N ARG A 346 -18.38 -27.38 -3.31
CA ARG A 346 -17.64 -26.14 -3.00
C ARG A 346 -18.44 -24.89 -3.34
N GLU A 347 -18.28 -23.84 -2.53
CA GLU A 347 -18.75 -22.49 -2.82
C GLU A 347 -17.61 -21.69 -3.47
N TYR A 348 -17.86 -21.08 -4.64
CA TYR A 348 -16.91 -20.27 -5.39
C TYR A 348 -17.37 -18.82 -5.42
N GLY A 349 -16.86 -17.99 -4.50
CA GLY A 349 -17.29 -16.60 -4.33
C GLY A 349 -16.99 -15.69 -5.53
N TRP A 350 -15.98 -16.04 -6.34
CA TRP A 350 -15.49 -15.24 -7.47
C TRP A 350 -16.28 -15.41 -8.79
N ILE A 351 -17.17 -16.44 -8.91
CA ILE A 351 -17.81 -16.82 -10.18
C ILE A 351 -18.60 -15.67 -10.83
N GLU A 352 -19.42 -14.97 -10.05
CA GLU A 352 -20.28 -13.91 -10.61
C GLU A 352 -19.45 -12.73 -11.12
N GLU A 353 -18.39 -12.36 -10.43
CA GLU A 353 -17.44 -11.32 -10.86
C GLU A 353 -16.74 -11.74 -12.15
N ALA A 354 -16.19 -12.95 -12.20
CA ALA A 354 -15.52 -13.46 -13.38
C ALA A 354 -16.44 -13.50 -14.62
N LYS A 355 -17.71 -13.86 -14.45
CA LYS A 355 -18.71 -13.80 -15.54
C LYS A 355 -18.93 -12.38 -16.05
N MET A 356 -19.02 -11.40 -15.16
CA MET A 356 -19.18 -9.99 -15.56
C MET A 356 -17.96 -9.51 -16.34
N VAL A 357 -16.75 -9.72 -15.82
CA VAL A 357 -15.50 -9.32 -16.48
C VAL A 357 -15.35 -10.01 -17.84
N LEU A 358 -15.61 -11.30 -17.93
CA LEU A 358 -15.56 -12.06 -19.17
C LEU A 358 -16.55 -11.53 -20.22
N ALA A 359 -17.77 -11.20 -19.79
CA ALA A 359 -18.80 -10.66 -20.68
C ALA A 359 -18.39 -9.28 -21.22
N GLU A 360 -17.83 -8.43 -20.39
CA GLU A 360 -17.36 -7.09 -20.78
C GLU A 360 -16.18 -7.18 -21.76
N CYS A 361 -15.17 -8.00 -21.47
CA CYS A 361 -14.03 -8.22 -22.35
C CYS A 361 -14.47 -8.73 -23.74
N ARG A 362 -15.39 -9.70 -23.80
CA ARG A 362 -15.96 -10.20 -25.05
C ARG A 362 -16.74 -9.14 -25.85
N GLN A 363 -17.41 -8.20 -25.17
CA GLN A 363 -18.11 -7.08 -25.84
C GLN A 363 -17.13 -6.06 -26.42
N ASN A 364 -16.05 -5.77 -25.71
CA ASN A 364 -15.06 -4.79 -26.15
C ASN A 364 -14.28 -5.25 -27.39
N ILE A 365 -14.03 -6.54 -27.54
CA ILE A 365 -13.41 -7.10 -28.74
C ILE A 365 -14.36 -7.04 -29.95
N LYS A 366 -15.67 -7.22 -29.78
CA LYS A 366 -16.65 -7.12 -30.86
C LYS A 366 -16.87 -5.69 -31.38
N LYS A 367 -16.44 -4.68 -30.61
CA LYS A 367 -16.56 -3.26 -31.00
C LYS A 367 -15.33 -2.72 -31.74
N LYS A 368 -14.22 -3.45 -31.72
CA LYS A 368 -12.98 -3.17 -32.47
C LYS A 368 -12.99 -3.92 -33.80
#